data_943809ed86a4251b8802f34978081ab1
#
_entry.id   943809ed86a4251b8802f34978081ab1
#
_cell.length_a   1.000
_cell.length_b   1.000
_cell.length_c   1.000
_cell.angle_alpha   90.00
_cell.angle_beta   90.00
_cell.angle_gamma   90.00
#
_symmetry.space_group_name_H-M   'P 1'
#
loop_
_entity.id
_entity.type
_entity.pdbx_description
1 polymer ?
#
loop_
_entity_poly.entity_id
_entity_poly.type
_entity_poly.pdbx_seq_one_letter_code
_entity_poly.pdbx_strand_id
1 'polypeptide(L)'
;MNTLAKENMNIAVESLSVISKTDLADLCNITEQAIKAGGGFGWLNIPPVESLKNYWKGLVLIKSNTLIVGRLNGSIAGASQISFNPPNNEAQKNISKIQSHFVAPWARGYGLAKAMIDQAIKISKENNKKSIQLDIRETQSAAIKLFENKGFAKWGENPSYAFINGTRIKGYYYYKDL
;
A
#
# COMPACT_ATOMS: atom_id res chain seq x y z
N MET A 1 3.85 -25.53 -13.07
CA MET A 1 4.59 -24.24 -12.95
C MET A 1 5.75 -24.43 -12.00
N ASN A 2 6.96 -24.19 -12.47
CA ASN A 2 8.22 -24.68 -11.95
C ASN A 2 8.55 -24.15 -10.54
N THR A 3 8.60 -25.04 -9.56
CA THR A 3 8.99 -24.77 -8.15
C THR A 3 10.44 -24.26 -8.05
N LEU A 4 11.30 -24.62 -8.98
CA LEU A 4 12.72 -24.24 -9.04
C LEU A 4 12.95 -22.74 -9.39
N ALA A 5 11.99 -22.07 -10.02
CA ALA A 5 12.12 -20.64 -10.37
C ALA A 5 11.80 -19.70 -9.19
N LYS A 6 11.19 -20.19 -8.11
CA LYS A 6 10.88 -19.40 -6.91
C LYS A 6 12.04 -19.27 -5.92
N GLU A 7 13.00 -20.19 -5.96
CA GLU A 7 14.07 -20.28 -4.96
C GLU A 7 15.15 -19.19 -5.05
N ASN A 8 15.26 -18.46 -6.16
CA ASN A 8 16.29 -17.45 -6.39
C ASN A 8 15.78 -16.01 -6.54
N MET A 9 14.52 -15.71 -6.14
CA MET A 9 13.99 -14.36 -6.25
C MET A 9 14.41 -13.50 -5.06
N ASN A 10 15.20 -12.46 -5.34
CA ASN A 10 15.62 -11.51 -4.32
C ASN A 10 14.49 -10.51 -4.01
N ILE A 11 14.03 -10.52 -2.77
CA ILE A 11 13.02 -9.60 -2.25
C ILE A 11 13.71 -8.58 -1.34
N ALA A 12 13.47 -7.29 -1.58
CA ALA A 12 13.89 -6.21 -0.72
C ALA A 12 12.73 -5.25 -0.45
N VAL A 13 12.68 -4.68 0.74
CA VAL A 13 11.69 -3.65 1.13
C VAL A 13 12.44 -2.49 1.75
N GLU A 14 12.17 -1.30 1.27
CA GLU A 14 12.81 -0.07 1.74
C GLU A 14 11.85 1.13 1.73
N SER A 15 12.24 2.21 2.39
CA SER A 15 11.54 3.49 2.36
C SER A 15 12.27 4.44 1.43
N LEU A 16 11.53 5.13 0.56
CA LEU A 16 12.08 6.11 -0.36
C LEU A 16 11.76 7.53 0.12
N SER A 17 12.79 8.35 0.26
CA SER A 17 12.70 9.81 0.44
C SER A 17 12.93 10.57 -0.86
N VAL A 18 13.57 9.92 -1.83
CA VAL A 18 13.83 10.44 -3.19
C VAL A 18 13.51 9.34 -4.18
N ILE A 19 12.87 9.70 -5.29
CA ILE A 19 12.51 8.76 -6.35
C ILE A 19 13.44 8.99 -7.54
N SER A 20 14.22 7.98 -7.91
CA SER A 20 15.06 8.00 -9.12
C SER A 20 14.19 7.97 -10.39
N LYS A 21 14.77 8.27 -11.55
CA LYS A 21 14.05 8.16 -12.84
C LYS A 21 13.56 6.73 -13.11
N THR A 22 14.37 5.73 -12.78
CA THR A 22 14.02 4.32 -12.94
C THR A 22 12.88 3.92 -11.99
N ASP A 23 12.99 4.29 -10.69
CA ASP A 23 11.95 4.00 -9.72
C ASP A 23 10.62 4.67 -10.06
N LEU A 24 10.67 5.89 -10.60
CA LEU A 24 9.46 6.58 -11.05
C LEU A 24 8.78 5.84 -12.21
N ALA A 25 9.57 5.33 -13.15
CA ALA A 25 9.04 4.54 -14.26
C ALA A 25 8.42 3.23 -13.76
N ASP A 26 9.10 2.52 -12.87
CA ASP A 26 8.59 1.31 -12.24
C ASP A 26 7.28 1.58 -11.49
N LEU A 27 7.23 2.61 -10.63
CA LEU A 27 6.05 3.00 -9.86
C LEU A 27 4.85 3.32 -10.78
N CYS A 28 5.07 4.06 -11.85
CA CYS A 28 4.01 4.34 -12.84
C CYS A 28 3.51 3.04 -13.49
N ASN A 29 4.42 2.19 -13.94
CA ASN A 29 4.09 0.93 -14.61
C ASN A 29 3.29 -0.01 -13.70
N ILE A 30 3.75 -0.25 -12.47
CA ILE A 30 3.04 -1.15 -11.54
C ILE A 30 1.68 -0.56 -11.11
N THR A 31 1.55 0.77 -11.06
CA THR A 31 0.28 1.44 -10.77
C THR A 31 -0.73 1.20 -11.88
N GLU A 32 -0.34 1.39 -13.15
CA GLU A 32 -1.20 1.09 -14.29
C GLU A 32 -1.68 -0.37 -14.27
N GLN A 33 -0.77 -1.31 -14.01
CA GLN A 33 -1.10 -2.73 -13.94
C GLN A 33 -2.05 -3.05 -12.78
N ALA A 34 -1.86 -2.41 -11.62
CA ALA A 34 -2.74 -2.58 -10.48
C ALA A 34 -4.15 -2.03 -10.75
N ILE A 35 -4.27 -0.87 -11.42
CA ILE A 35 -5.55 -0.29 -11.83
C ILE A 35 -6.27 -1.23 -12.82
N LYS A 36 -5.57 -1.72 -13.86
CA LYS A 36 -6.11 -2.70 -14.83
C LYS A 36 -6.62 -3.97 -14.16
N ALA A 37 -5.96 -4.40 -13.10
CA ALA A 37 -6.34 -5.59 -12.33
C ALA A 37 -7.42 -5.32 -11.25
N GLY A 38 -8.06 -4.14 -11.25
CA GLY A 38 -9.05 -3.76 -10.24
C GLY A 38 -8.44 -3.43 -8.87
N GLY A 39 -7.17 -3.01 -8.83
CA GLY A 39 -6.42 -2.70 -7.61
C GLY A 39 -7.01 -1.56 -6.78
N GLY A 40 -6.52 -1.45 -5.54
CA GLY A 40 -7.04 -0.59 -4.48
C GLY A 40 -6.72 0.90 -4.59
N PHE A 41 -6.66 1.48 -5.78
CA PHE A 41 -6.51 2.91 -5.97
C PHE A 41 -7.86 3.64 -6.06
N GLY A 42 -7.85 4.96 -5.86
CA GLY A 42 -8.98 5.80 -6.16
C GLY A 42 -9.30 5.89 -7.65
N TRP A 43 -8.34 5.62 -8.53
CA TRP A 43 -8.53 5.59 -9.97
C TRP A 43 -9.21 4.30 -10.42
N LEU A 44 -10.26 4.44 -11.23
CA LEU A 44 -10.92 3.35 -11.93
C LEU A 44 -10.39 3.18 -13.35
N ASN A 45 -9.91 4.27 -13.94
CA ASN A 45 -9.27 4.30 -15.26
C ASN A 45 -7.83 4.78 -15.09
N ILE A 46 -6.97 4.36 -16.02
CA ILE A 46 -5.56 4.78 -16.01
C ILE A 46 -5.49 6.28 -16.31
N PRO A 47 -4.94 7.09 -15.40
CA PRO A 47 -4.75 8.51 -15.66
C PRO A 47 -3.58 8.74 -16.64
N PRO A 48 -3.45 9.95 -17.20
CA PRO A 48 -2.29 10.31 -18.00
C PRO A 48 -0.97 10.06 -17.24
N VAL A 49 0.07 9.62 -17.93
CA VAL A 49 1.36 9.27 -17.34
C VAL A 49 1.96 10.41 -16.49
N GLU A 50 1.78 11.65 -16.89
CA GLU A 50 2.26 12.81 -16.12
C GLU A 50 1.50 12.96 -14.79
N SER A 51 0.23 12.60 -14.74
CA SER A 51 -0.55 12.57 -13.48
C SER A 51 0.00 11.51 -12.52
N LEU A 52 0.36 10.33 -13.02
CA LEU A 52 1.01 9.28 -12.21
C LEU A 52 2.38 9.74 -11.71
N LYS A 53 3.20 10.34 -12.57
CA LYS A 53 4.51 10.86 -12.18
C LYS A 53 4.38 11.94 -11.09
N ASN A 54 3.45 12.87 -11.27
CA ASN A 54 3.21 13.94 -10.30
C ASN A 54 2.67 13.41 -8.97
N TYR A 55 1.81 12.39 -9.00
CA TYR A 55 1.34 11.71 -7.80
C TYR A 55 2.50 11.13 -6.97
N TRP A 56 3.36 10.33 -7.60
CA TRP A 56 4.48 9.69 -6.90
C TRP A 56 5.52 10.70 -6.42
N LYS A 57 5.88 11.68 -7.26
CA LYS A 57 6.80 12.77 -6.87
C LYS A 57 6.23 13.60 -5.72
N GLY A 58 4.95 13.92 -5.77
CA GLY A 58 4.29 14.70 -4.72
C GLY A 58 4.25 13.97 -3.38
N LEU A 59 4.12 12.65 -3.41
CA LEU A 59 3.99 11.85 -2.21
C LEU A 59 5.23 11.93 -1.29
N VAL A 60 6.42 11.86 -1.85
CA VAL A 60 7.67 11.94 -1.07
C VAL A 60 7.99 13.34 -0.56
N LEU A 61 7.30 14.37 -1.05
CA LEU A 61 7.42 15.74 -0.54
C LEU A 61 6.58 15.98 0.71
N ILE A 62 5.61 15.10 1.01
CA ILE A 62 4.74 15.22 2.17
C ILE A 62 5.46 14.64 3.39
N LYS A 63 5.94 15.50 4.29
CA LYS A 63 6.72 15.12 5.48
C LYS A 63 6.01 14.11 6.40
N SER A 64 4.67 14.12 6.42
CA SER A 64 3.88 13.20 7.22
C SER A 64 3.62 11.85 6.54
N ASN A 65 4.16 11.63 5.35
CA ASN A 65 4.05 10.37 4.61
C ASN A 65 5.41 9.71 4.43
N THR A 66 5.41 8.39 4.44
CA THR A 66 6.56 7.57 4.07
C THR A 66 6.14 6.63 2.94
N LEU A 67 6.85 6.68 1.84
CA LEU A 67 6.68 5.73 0.74
C LEU A 67 7.54 4.49 1.03
N ILE A 68 6.88 3.33 1.13
CA ILE A 68 7.50 2.02 1.22
C ILE A 68 7.41 1.37 -0.15
N VAL A 69 8.52 0.85 -0.66
CA VAL A 69 8.53 0.07 -1.90
C VAL A 69 9.02 -1.34 -1.64
N GLY A 70 8.43 -2.28 -2.35
CA GLY A 70 8.89 -3.65 -2.42
C GLY A 70 9.53 -3.92 -3.76
N ARG A 71 10.76 -4.43 -3.75
CA ARG A 71 11.52 -4.82 -4.95
C ARG A 71 11.54 -6.31 -5.13
N LEU A 72 11.46 -6.73 -6.37
CA LEU A 72 11.71 -8.10 -6.80
C LEU A 72 12.82 -8.07 -7.85
N ASN A 73 13.96 -8.70 -7.56
CA ASN A 73 15.17 -8.65 -8.39
C ASN A 73 15.62 -7.21 -8.75
N GLY A 74 15.53 -6.28 -7.80
CA GLY A 74 15.94 -4.90 -7.96
C GLY A 74 14.87 -3.94 -8.50
N SER A 75 13.88 -4.40 -9.27
CA SER A 75 12.79 -3.56 -9.80
C SER A 75 11.67 -3.38 -8.77
N ILE A 76 11.06 -2.20 -8.71
CA ILE A 76 9.90 -1.97 -7.85
C ILE A 76 8.72 -2.79 -8.37
N ALA A 77 8.19 -3.62 -7.50
CA ALA A 77 7.11 -4.56 -7.78
C ALA A 77 5.88 -4.37 -6.87
N GLY A 78 5.98 -3.49 -5.88
CA GLY A 78 4.89 -3.11 -5.00
C GLY A 78 5.17 -1.81 -4.30
N ALA A 79 4.13 -1.18 -3.78
CA ALA A 79 4.23 0.04 -3.00
C ALA A 79 3.20 0.06 -1.87
N SER A 80 3.50 0.82 -0.84
CA SER A 80 2.63 1.11 0.29
C SER A 80 2.97 2.49 0.84
N GLN A 81 2.00 3.17 1.41
CA GLN A 81 2.21 4.43 2.11
C GLN A 81 1.88 4.26 3.59
N ILE A 82 2.70 4.87 4.44
CA ILE A 82 2.36 5.09 5.83
C ILE A 82 2.20 6.59 6.04
N SER A 83 1.07 7.00 6.59
CA SER A 83 0.81 8.40 6.92
C SER A 83 0.67 8.60 8.41
N PHE A 84 1.11 9.75 8.87
CA PHE A 84 1.01 10.22 10.25
C PHE A 84 0.10 11.44 10.32
N ASN A 85 -0.63 11.58 11.41
CA ASN A 85 -1.45 12.77 11.62
C ASN A 85 -0.56 14.01 11.81
N PRO A 86 -1.01 15.18 11.37
CA PRO A 86 -0.26 16.42 11.52
C PRO A 86 -0.13 16.79 13.02
N PRO A 87 0.90 17.57 13.39
CA PRO A 87 1.20 17.90 14.81
C PRO A 87 0.05 18.57 15.58
N ASN A 88 -0.81 19.30 14.91
CA ASN A 88 -1.98 19.95 15.50
C ASN A 88 -3.14 18.98 15.79
N ASN A 89 -3.08 17.74 15.36
CA ASN A 89 -4.02 16.68 15.75
C ASN A 89 -3.43 15.86 16.90
N GLU A 90 -3.31 16.45 18.06
CA GLU A 90 -2.69 15.84 19.23
C GLU A 90 -3.42 14.59 19.70
N ALA A 91 -4.74 14.56 19.61
CA ALA A 91 -5.57 13.42 20.03
C ALA A 91 -5.25 12.15 19.23
N GLN A 92 -4.84 12.29 17.98
CA GLN A 92 -4.49 11.17 17.10
C GLN A 92 -2.99 11.06 16.78
N LYS A 93 -2.13 11.76 17.50
CA LYS A 93 -0.68 11.77 17.26
C LYS A 93 -0.04 10.38 17.32
N ASN A 94 -0.64 9.47 18.09
CA ASN A 94 -0.16 8.10 18.28
C ASN A 94 -0.74 7.10 17.27
N ILE A 95 -1.44 7.57 16.24
CA ILE A 95 -2.04 6.74 15.20
C ILE A 95 -1.31 6.94 13.88
N SER A 96 -1.05 5.85 13.18
CA SER A 96 -0.59 5.83 11.78
C SER A 96 -1.62 5.15 10.89
N LYS A 97 -1.54 5.39 9.59
CA LYS A 97 -2.47 4.79 8.61
C LYS A 97 -1.71 4.24 7.41
N ILE A 98 -1.99 2.97 7.05
CA ILE A 98 -1.55 2.38 5.79
C ILE A 98 -2.50 2.82 4.68
N GLN A 99 -1.93 3.23 3.56
CA GLN A 99 -2.66 3.66 2.36
C GLN A 99 -1.99 3.09 1.10
N SER A 100 -2.75 2.96 0.01
CA SER A 100 -2.23 2.57 -1.31
C SER A 100 -1.30 1.36 -1.29
N HIS A 101 -1.66 0.33 -0.49
CA HIS A 101 -0.87 -0.90 -0.37
C HIS A 101 -1.22 -1.86 -1.51
N PHE A 102 -0.27 -2.16 -2.38
CA PHE A 102 -0.48 -3.07 -3.50
C PHE A 102 0.81 -3.72 -3.99
N VAL A 103 0.65 -4.82 -4.72
CA VAL A 103 1.72 -5.54 -5.44
C VAL A 103 1.27 -5.75 -6.87
N ALA A 104 2.19 -5.53 -7.81
CA ALA A 104 1.96 -5.77 -9.23
C ALA A 104 1.50 -7.22 -9.46
N PRO A 105 0.56 -7.48 -10.40
CA PRO A 105 0.03 -8.83 -10.62
C PRO A 105 1.10 -9.90 -10.83
N TRP A 106 2.16 -9.58 -11.58
CA TRP A 106 3.27 -10.50 -11.88
C TRP A 106 4.16 -10.82 -10.66
N ALA A 107 4.16 -9.97 -9.63
CA ALA A 107 4.98 -10.12 -8.43
C ALA A 107 4.19 -10.68 -7.23
N ARG A 108 2.96 -11.13 -7.45
CA ARG A 108 2.16 -11.75 -6.40
C ARG A 108 2.66 -13.15 -6.06
N GLY A 109 2.47 -13.56 -4.79
CA GLY A 109 2.85 -14.90 -4.32
C GLY A 109 4.32 -15.04 -3.88
N TYR A 110 5.13 -13.97 -3.96
CA TYR A 110 6.52 -13.96 -3.47
C TYR A 110 6.67 -13.40 -2.04
N GLY A 111 5.58 -13.11 -1.33
CA GLY A 111 5.63 -12.59 0.04
C GLY A 111 5.85 -11.08 0.16
N LEU A 112 5.93 -10.34 -0.96
CA LEU A 112 6.26 -8.93 -0.99
C LEU A 112 5.25 -8.06 -0.23
N ALA A 113 3.94 -8.32 -0.40
CA ALA A 113 2.89 -7.60 0.32
C ALA A 113 3.04 -7.77 1.85
N LYS A 114 3.32 -8.98 2.31
CA LYS A 114 3.57 -9.29 3.73
C LYS A 114 4.79 -8.51 4.25
N ALA A 115 5.89 -8.52 3.51
CA ALA A 115 7.12 -7.82 3.90
C ALA A 115 6.92 -6.30 3.98
N MET A 116 6.15 -5.69 3.07
CA MET A 116 5.80 -4.26 3.13
C MET A 116 4.91 -3.92 4.34
N ILE A 117 3.97 -4.80 4.74
CA ILE A 117 3.17 -4.61 5.96
C ILE A 117 4.09 -4.65 7.18
N ASP A 118 5.03 -5.60 7.25
CA ASP A 118 5.99 -5.69 8.35
C ASP A 118 6.84 -4.43 8.46
N GLN A 119 7.28 -3.89 7.33
CA GLN A 119 8.00 -2.61 7.29
C GLN A 119 7.13 -1.44 7.75
N ALA A 120 5.86 -1.38 7.36
CA ALA A 120 4.92 -0.34 7.81
C ALA A 120 4.70 -0.39 9.34
N ILE A 121 4.58 -1.60 9.90
CA ILE A 121 4.47 -1.82 11.35
C ILE A 121 5.75 -1.34 12.06
N LYS A 122 6.93 -1.71 11.53
CA LYS A 122 8.22 -1.29 12.06
C LYS A 122 8.36 0.23 12.08
N ILE A 123 8.10 0.90 10.96
CA ILE A 123 8.16 2.37 10.85
C ILE A 123 7.20 3.03 11.85
N SER A 124 5.99 2.49 12.00
CA SER A 124 5.02 3.03 12.96
C SER A 124 5.53 2.94 14.39
N LYS A 125 6.13 1.82 14.79
CA LYS A 125 6.76 1.64 16.12
C LYS A 125 7.93 2.59 16.35
N GLU A 126 8.81 2.73 15.36
CA GLU A 126 9.97 3.65 15.40
C GLU A 126 9.54 5.11 15.55
N ASN A 127 8.35 5.46 15.04
CA ASN A 127 7.72 6.77 15.20
C ASN A 127 6.79 6.87 16.43
N ASN A 128 6.97 5.97 17.41
CA ASN A 128 6.22 5.94 18.67
C ASN A 128 4.70 5.89 18.50
N LYS A 129 4.20 5.29 17.40
CA LYS A 129 2.77 5.07 17.21
C LYS A 129 2.31 3.89 18.07
N LYS A 130 1.08 3.98 18.57
CA LYS A 130 0.44 2.95 19.40
C LYS A 130 -0.56 2.12 18.65
N SER A 131 -1.06 2.64 17.53
CA SER A 131 -2.01 1.94 16.68
C SER A 131 -1.76 2.28 15.20
N ILE A 132 -2.01 1.31 14.35
CA ILE A 132 -1.97 1.45 12.90
C ILE A 132 -3.35 1.08 12.32
N GLN A 133 -3.86 1.87 11.41
CA GLN A 133 -5.18 1.73 10.83
C GLN A 133 -5.10 1.61 9.31
N LEU A 134 -6.14 1.05 8.74
CA LEU A 134 -6.37 1.04 7.29
C LEU A 134 -7.86 0.91 6.98
N ASP A 135 -8.22 1.24 5.75
CA ASP A 135 -9.52 0.92 5.17
C ASP A 135 -9.33 0.20 3.84
N ILE A 136 -10.27 -0.69 3.50
CA ILE A 136 -10.15 -1.56 2.34
C ILE A 136 -11.52 -1.91 1.76
N ARG A 137 -11.62 -1.94 0.43
CA ARG A 137 -12.84 -2.39 -0.26
C ARG A 137 -13.08 -3.89 -0.05
N GLU A 138 -14.34 -4.29 0.13
CA GLU A 138 -14.73 -5.70 0.28
C GLU A 138 -14.25 -6.60 -0.87
N THR A 139 -14.07 -6.02 -2.06
CA THR A 139 -13.61 -6.75 -3.26
C THR A 139 -12.13 -7.17 -3.19
N GLN A 140 -11.35 -6.66 -2.23
CA GLN A 140 -9.92 -6.95 -2.07
C GLN A 140 -9.69 -8.14 -1.12
N SER A 141 -10.33 -9.28 -1.36
CA SER A 141 -10.36 -10.43 -0.44
C SER A 141 -8.98 -10.97 -0.06
N ALA A 142 -8.03 -10.99 -0.99
CA ALA A 142 -6.66 -11.45 -0.71
C ALA A 142 -5.92 -10.52 0.25
N ALA A 143 -6.09 -9.21 0.10
CA ALA A 143 -5.49 -8.22 0.99
C ALA A 143 -6.16 -8.24 2.37
N ILE A 144 -7.49 -8.40 2.43
CA ILE A 144 -8.23 -8.57 3.69
C ILE A 144 -7.66 -9.73 4.50
N LYS A 145 -7.57 -10.92 3.90
CA LYS A 145 -6.97 -12.11 4.55
C LYS A 145 -5.55 -11.86 5.03
N LEU A 146 -4.76 -11.15 4.23
CA LEU A 146 -3.38 -10.84 4.58
C LEU A 146 -3.29 -9.92 5.81
N PHE A 147 -4.10 -8.86 5.89
CA PHE A 147 -4.14 -7.98 7.04
C PHE A 147 -4.67 -8.70 8.30
N GLU A 148 -5.72 -9.50 8.18
CA GLU A 148 -6.24 -10.32 9.28
C GLU A 148 -5.18 -11.29 9.81
N ASN A 149 -4.44 -11.98 8.92
CA ASN A 149 -3.32 -12.86 9.29
C ASN A 149 -2.15 -12.11 9.94
N LYS A 150 -2.06 -10.79 9.76
CA LYS A 150 -1.10 -9.91 10.43
C LYS A 150 -1.64 -9.33 11.75
N GLY A 151 -2.81 -9.80 12.19
CA GLY A 151 -3.42 -9.42 13.45
C GLY A 151 -4.12 -8.05 13.41
N PHE A 152 -4.53 -7.59 12.24
CA PHE A 152 -5.44 -6.45 12.13
C PHE A 152 -6.86 -6.92 12.42
N ALA A 153 -7.58 -6.18 13.27
CA ALA A 153 -8.95 -6.44 13.64
C ALA A 153 -9.90 -5.50 12.89
N LYS A 154 -10.95 -6.07 12.29
CA LYS A 154 -12.05 -5.28 11.70
C LYS A 154 -12.85 -4.65 12.83
N TRP A 155 -13.07 -3.34 12.77
CA TRP A 155 -13.86 -2.60 13.76
C TRP A 155 -15.10 -1.91 13.17
N GLY A 156 -15.18 -1.79 11.85
CA GLY A 156 -16.31 -1.12 11.22
C GLY A 156 -16.46 -1.45 9.74
N GLU A 157 -17.62 -1.08 9.21
CA GLU A 157 -17.89 -1.13 7.77
C GLU A 157 -18.71 0.07 7.31
N ASN A 158 -18.45 0.48 6.07
CA ASN A 158 -19.22 1.50 5.37
C ASN A 158 -19.92 0.85 4.17
N PRO A 159 -21.24 0.77 4.13
CA PRO A 159 -21.98 0.15 3.03
C PRO A 159 -21.90 0.95 1.72
N SER A 160 -21.46 2.20 1.79
CA SER A 160 -21.33 3.11 0.63
C SER A 160 -19.90 3.65 0.50
N TYR A 161 -18.91 2.78 0.68
CA TYR A 161 -17.50 3.14 0.68
C TYR A 161 -16.99 3.59 -0.71
N ALA A 162 -17.47 2.95 -1.76
CA ALA A 162 -17.10 3.27 -3.15
C ALA A 162 -18.24 2.97 -4.11
N PHE A 163 -18.19 3.61 -5.28
CA PHE A 163 -19.05 3.30 -6.40
C PHE A 163 -18.16 2.95 -7.60
N ILE A 164 -18.32 1.73 -8.13
CA ILE A 164 -17.53 1.22 -9.25
C ILE A 164 -18.52 0.75 -10.32
N ASN A 165 -18.47 1.38 -11.50
CA ASN A 165 -19.40 1.09 -12.61
C ASN A 165 -20.88 1.10 -12.18
N GLY A 166 -21.26 2.07 -11.35
CA GLY A 166 -22.61 2.20 -10.83
C GLY A 166 -22.97 1.24 -9.68
N THR A 167 -22.08 0.31 -9.33
CA THR A 167 -22.29 -0.63 -8.24
C THR A 167 -21.73 -0.08 -6.94
N ARG A 168 -22.53 -0.13 -5.89
CA ARG A 168 -22.12 0.24 -4.52
C ARG A 168 -21.23 -0.86 -3.95
N ILE A 169 -20.07 -0.47 -3.46
CA ILE A 169 -19.06 -1.37 -2.87
C ILE A 169 -18.87 -0.99 -1.40
N LYS A 170 -18.91 -1.98 -0.53
CA LYS A 170 -18.61 -1.79 0.90
C LYS A 170 -17.12 -1.59 1.13
N GLY A 171 -16.79 -0.91 2.22
CA GLY A 171 -15.45 -0.80 2.74
C GLY A 171 -15.39 -1.23 4.20
N TYR A 172 -14.29 -1.82 4.56
CA TYR A 172 -14.02 -2.30 5.91
C TYR A 172 -12.90 -1.49 6.53
N TYR A 173 -13.02 -1.20 7.82
CA TYR A 173 -12.05 -0.47 8.61
C TYR A 173 -11.35 -1.42 9.56
N TYR A 174 -10.03 -1.37 9.54
CA TYR A 174 -9.17 -2.22 10.36
C TYR A 174 -8.23 -1.39 11.22
N TYR A 175 -7.84 -1.94 12.36
CA TYR A 175 -6.79 -1.41 13.21
C TYR A 175 -5.94 -2.54 13.77
N LYS A 176 -4.76 -2.18 14.24
CA LYS A 176 -3.88 -3.06 15.00
C LYS A 176 -3.15 -2.23 16.05
N ASP A 177 -3.16 -2.68 17.30
CA ASP A 177 -2.29 -2.15 18.35
C ASP A 177 -0.84 -2.59 18.12
N LEU A 178 0.13 -1.74 18.47
CA LEU A 178 1.54 -1.88 18.12
C LEU A 178 2.43 -2.15 19.34
#